data_f1858129d3dabeffa74fc112e056745b
#
_entry.id   f1858129d3dabeffa74fc112e056745b
#
_cell.length_a   1.000
_cell.length_b   1.000
_cell.length_c   1.000
_cell.angle_alpha   90.00
_cell.angle_beta   90.00
_cell.angle_gamma   90.00
#
_symmetry.space_group_name_H-M   'P 1'
#
loop_
_entity.id
_entity.type
_entity.pdbx_description
1 polymer ?
#
loop_
_entity_poly.entity_id
_entity_poly.type
_entity_poly.pdbx_seq_one_letter_code
_entity_poly.pdbx_strand_id
1 'polypeptide(L)' 'MISSILPTYNRAPLAFVSGMGSWLTTDDDRQYLDLGAGIAVNSLGHAHPALVTALTSQANKLWHTSNLYQIPAQQKLAD' A
#
# COMPACT_ATOMS: atom_id res chain seq x y z
N MET A 1 12.50 -5.55 25.96
CA MET A 1 11.07 -5.72 25.59
C MET A 1 10.95 -6.90 24.63
N ILE A 2 10.03 -7.80 24.90
CA ILE A 2 9.74 -8.91 24.00
C ILE A 2 8.73 -8.41 22.97
N SER A 3 9.11 -8.49 21.69
CA SER A 3 8.21 -8.12 20.59
C SER A 3 7.10 -9.16 20.44
N SER A 4 5.89 -8.70 20.16
CA SER A 4 4.76 -9.57 19.80
C SER A 4 4.85 -10.07 18.36
N ILE A 5 5.83 -9.59 17.60
CA ILE A 5 6.06 -9.97 16.19
C ILE A 5 7.18 -11.00 16.13
N LEU A 6 6.96 -12.08 15.38
CA LEU A 6 8.01 -13.09 15.16
C LEU A 6 9.23 -12.44 14.49
N PRO A 7 10.46 -12.73 14.98
CA PRO A 7 11.68 -12.11 14.46
C PRO A 7 12.15 -12.78 13.17
N THR A 8 11.32 -12.73 12.11
CA THR A 8 11.62 -13.37 10.83
C THR A 8 12.49 -12.53 9.90
N TYR A 9 12.65 -11.23 10.20
CA TYR A 9 13.46 -10.30 9.41
C TYR A 9 14.38 -9.49 10.31
N ASN A 10 15.54 -9.14 9.77
CA ASN A 10 16.46 -8.18 10.38
C ASN A 10 16.14 -6.78 9.84
N ARG A 11 15.20 -6.09 10.48
CA ARG A 11 14.70 -4.82 10.00
C ARG A 11 15.65 -3.66 10.32
N ALA A 12 15.74 -2.69 9.39
CA ALA A 12 16.39 -1.41 9.68
C ALA A 12 15.64 -0.66 10.78
N PRO A 13 16.33 0.14 11.63
CA PRO A 13 15.70 0.87 12.73
C PRO A 13 14.98 2.13 12.25
N LEU A 14 14.08 1.98 11.28
CA LEU A 14 13.30 3.04 10.67
C LEU A 14 11.82 2.63 10.65
N ALA A 15 10.93 3.54 11.02
CA ALA A 15 9.49 3.36 10.92
C ALA A 15 8.92 4.47 10.04
N PHE A 16 8.36 4.08 8.91
CA PHE A 16 7.70 5.03 8.00
C PHE A 16 6.22 5.11 8.32
N VAL A 17 5.70 6.32 8.39
CA VAL A 17 4.28 6.59 8.73
C VAL A 17 3.49 7.20 7.59
N SER A 18 4.16 7.77 6.60
CA SER A 18 3.49 8.34 5.42
C SER A 18 4.42 8.31 4.21
N GLY A 19 3.84 8.50 3.04
CA GLY A 19 4.58 8.58 1.79
C GLY A 19 3.85 9.41 0.76
N MET A 20 4.62 10.07 -0.11
CA MET A 20 4.10 10.83 -1.25
C MET A 20 5.08 10.71 -2.41
N GLY A 21 4.62 10.19 -3.54
CA GLY A 21 5.48 9.93 -4.69
C GLY A 21 6.61 8.99 -4.31
N SER A 22 7.84 9.41 -4.52
CA SER A 22 9.04 8.64 -4.18
C SER A 22 9.60 8.96 -2.79
N TRP A 23 8.88 9.71 -1.96
CA TRP A 23 9.34 10.12 -0.65
C TRP A 23 8.59 9.42 0.46
N LEU A 24 9.34 8.97 1.47
CA LEU A 24 8.82 8.38 2.70
C LEU A 24 9.16 9.27 3.89
N THR A 25 8.25 9.38 4.84
CA THR A 25 8.43 10.15 6.07
C THR A 25 8.40 9.21 7.26
N THR A 26 9.40 9.34 8.13
CA THR A 26 9.49 8.55 9.37
C THR A 26 8.59 9.12 10.46
N ASP A 27 8.43 8.34 11.53
CA ASP A 27 7.69 8.74 12.74
C ASP A 27 8.32 9.93 13.47
N ASP A 28 9.63 10.17 13.28
CA ASP A 28 10.35 11.33 13.81
C ASP A 28 10.57 12.43 12.75
N ASP A 29 9.76 12.43 11.69
CA ASP A 29 9.65 13.48 10.68
C ASP A 29 10.90 13.66 9.80
N ARG A 30 11.66 12.58 9.58
CA ARG A 30 12.74 12.55 8.59
C ARG A 30 12.22 12.01 7.27
N GLN A 31 12.77 12.53 6.16
CA GLN A 31 12.38 12.11 4.81
C GLN A 31 13.47 11.29 4.14
N TYR A 32 13.05 10.24 3.44
CA TYR A 32 13.92 9.35 2.68
C TYR A 32 13.39 9.17 1.26
N LEU A 33 14.29 9.13 0.30
CA LEU A 33 13.95 8.77 -1.07
C LEU A 33 13.79 7.26 -1.17
N ASP A 34 12.62 6.80 -1.59
CA ASP A 34 12.30 5.39 -1.71
C ASP A 34 12.62 4.89 -3.12
N LEU A 35 13.74 4.18 -3.27
CA LEU A 35 14.12 3.53 -4.52
C LEU A 35 13.71 2.05 -4.55
N GLY A 36 13.25 1.50 -3.42
CA GLY A 36 12.83 0.11 -3.31
C GLY A 36 11.37 -0.13 -3.68
N ALA A 37 10.52 0.86 -3.47
CA ALA A 37 9.08 0.81 -3.78
C ALA A 37 8.37 -0.43 -3.21
N GLY A 38 8.74 -0.84 -1.97
CA GLY A 38 8.17 -2.05 -1.36
C GLY A 38 8.56 -3.33 -2.09
N ILE A 39 9.76 -3.38 -2.63
CA ILE A 39 10.27 -4.42 -3.53
C ILE A 39 9.45 -4.44 -4.82
N ALA A 40 9.50 -3.30 -5.53
CA ALA A 40 8.87 -3.07 -6.83
C ALA A 40 7.33 -3.23 -6.82
N VAL A 41 6.69 -2.90 -5.72
CA VAL A 41 5.22 -2.96 -5.59
C VAL A 41 4.58 -1.62 -5.95
N ASN A 42 5.14 -0.52 -5.46
CA ASN A 42 4.56 0.82 -5.61
C ASN A 42 5.05 1.51 -6.89
N SER A 43 4.70 0.96 -8.04
CA SER A 43 5.19 1.44 -9.36
C SER A 43 4.82 2.91 -9.64
N LEU A 44 3.71 3.40 -9.10
CA LEU A 44 3.24 4.79 -9.27
C LEU A 44 3.62 5.69 -8.09
N GLY A 45 4.47 5.21 -7.18
CA GLY A 45 4.83 5.91 -5.96
C GLY A 45 3.78 5.75 -4.86
N HIS A 46 4.05 6.41 -3.73
CA HIS A 46 3.18 6.37 -2.55
C HIS A 46 2.02 7.36 -2.71
N ALA A 47 0.82 6.94 -2.31
CA ALA A 47 -0.37 7.78 -2.26
C ALA A 47 -0.66 8.51 -3.59
N HIS A 48 -0.52 7.80 -4.72
CA HIS A 48 -0.82 8.39 -6.03
C HIS A 48 -2.29 8.86 -6.07
N PRO A 49 -2.56 10.11 -6.45
CA PRO A 49 -3.91 10.68 -6.35
C PRO A 49 -4.99 9.87 -7.06
N ALA A 50 -4.71 9.34 -8.25
CA ALA A 50 -5.66 8.53 -9.00
C ALA A 50 -6.00 7.22 -8.27
N LEU A 51 -5.00 6.58 -7.64
CA LEU A 51 -5.21 5.36 -6.88
C LEU A 51 -5.94 5.61 -5.57
N VAL A 52 -5.62 6.70 -4.88
CA VAL A 52 -6.34 7.10 -3.66
C VAL A 52 -7.81 7.36 -3.98
N THR A 53 -8.10 8.07 -5.06
CA THR A 53 -9.47 8.36 -5.50
C THR A 53 -10.21 7.06 -5.85
N ALA A 54 -9.60 6.16 -6.60
CA ALA A 54 -10.21 4.88 -6.98
C ALA A 54 -10.50 4.01 -5.76
N LEU A 55 -9.54 3.91 -4.83
CA LEU A 55 -9.70 3.15 -3.59
C LEU A 55 -10.81 3.72 -2.72
N THR A 56 -10.83 5.02 -2.51
CA THR A 56 -11.84 5.71 -1.72
C THR A 56 -13.24 5.54 -2.32
N SER A 57 -13.37 5.69 -3.62
CA SER A 57 -14.63 5.48 -4.33
C SER A 57 -15.13 4.04 -4.17
N GLN A 58 -14.26 3.06 -4.37
CA GLN A 58 -14.65 1.65 -4.25
C GLN A 58 -14.95 1.26 -2.80
N ALA A 59 -14.21 1.82 -1.84
CA ALA A 59 -14.42 1.57 -0.41
C ALA A 59 -15.83 1.98 0.04
N ASN A 60 -16.43 2.97 -0.61
CA ASN A 60 -17.79 3.42 -0.32
C ASN A 60 -18.88 2.62 -1.06
N LYS A 61 -18.52 1.63 -1.86
CA LYS A 61 -19.47 0.85 -2.66
C LYS A 61 -19.54 -0.61 -2.21
N LEU A 62 -18.48 -1.36 -2.48
CA LEU A 62 -18.51 -2.80 -2.32
C LEU A 62 -17.10 -3.33 -2.10
N TRP A 63 -16.95 -4.19 -1.08
CA TRP A 63 -15.63 -4.74 -0.72
C TRP A 63 -15.46 -6.17 -1.21
N HIS A 64 -16.43 -7.03 -0.96
CA HIS A 64 -16.32 -8.44 -1.28
C HIS A 64 -17.68 -9.11 -1.29
N THR A 65 -17.90 -10.00 -2.26
CA THR A 65 -19.17 -10.74 -2.40
C THR A 65 -18.99 -12.25 -2.57
N SER A 66 -17.75 -12.75 -2.51
CA SER A 66 -17.45 -14.16 -2.84
C SER A 66 -17.50 -14.46 -4.35
N ASN A 67 -16.81 -15.53 -4.73
CA ASN A 67 -16.81 -16.03 -6.10
C ASN A 67 -18.11 -16.72 -6.51
N LEU A 68 -19.10 -16.77 -5.64
CA LEU A 68 -20.43 -17.28 -5.97
C LEU A 68 -21.22 -16.34 -6.88
N TYR A 69 -20.77 -15.10 -6.99
CA TYR A 69 -21.43 -14.08 -7.81
C TYR A 69 -20.50 -13.59 -8.92
N GLN A 70 -21.09 -12.97 -9.92
CA GLN A 70 -20.33 -12.32 -10.98
C GLN A 70 -19.69 -11.04 -10.46
N ILE A 71 -18.43 -10.79 -10.86
CA ILE A 71 -17.66 -9.62 -10.46
C ILE A 71 -17.26 -8.86 -11.72
N PRO A 72 -17.97 -7.77 -12.08
CA PRO A 72 -17.70 -7.06 -13.34
C PRO A 72 -16.27 -6.55 -13.47
N ALA A 73 -15.66 -6.07 -12.37
CA ALA A 73 -14.28 -5.57 -12.36
C ALA A 73 -13.27 -6.68 -12.67
N GLN A 74 -13.53 -7.91 -12.26
CA GLN A 74 -12.69 -9.06 -12.57
C GLN A 74 -12.65 -9.34 -14.07
N GLN A 75 -13.81 -9.36 -14.71
CA GLN A 75 -13.91 -9.57 -16.16
C GLN A 75 -13.20 -8.45 -16.92
N LYS A 76 -13.42 -7.21 -16.50
CA LYS A 76 -12.81 -6.05 -17.15
C LYS A 76 -11.28 -6.06 -17.04
N LEU A 77 -10.75 -6.52 -15.91
CA LEU A 77 -9.29 -6.64 -15.73
C LEU A 77 -8.72 -7.77 -16.61
N ALA A 78 -9.46 -8.88 -16.74
CA ALA A 78 -9.01 -10.05 -17.51
C ALA A 78 -9.02 -9.78 -19.03
N ASP A 79 -9.90 -8.95 -19.51
CA ASP A 79 -10.00 -8.56 -20.92
C ASP A 79 -8.82 -7.66 -21.31
#